data_1e7d0c5eb91460092c8cfb57e60d7051
#
_entry.id   1e7d0c5eb91460092c8cfb57e60d7051
#
_cell.length_a   1.000
_cell.length_b   1.000
_cell.length_c   1.000
_cell.angle_alpha   90.00
_cell.angle_beta   90.00
_cell.angle_gamma   90.00
#
_symmetry.space_group_name_H-M   'P 1'
#
loop_
_entity.id
_entity.type
_entity.pdbx_description
1 polymer ?
#
loop_
_entity_poly.entity_id
_entity_poly.type
_entity_poly.pdbx_seq_one_letter_code
_entity_poly.pdbx_strand_id
1 'polypeptide(L)'
;MKINIEASWKRVLEAEFEKEYFKNLINFVKTEYSKYTCFPPGKSIFSAFEHAPFNDVKVVIIGQDPYHGQGQANGLCFSVADGIAIPPSLQNIYKEIKTDLNIDIPGNGNLEHWASQGVLLLNATLTVRAHQAGSHQKRGWEKFTDAVIHEISTKREGVVFLLWGGYAKKKGAKIDNTKHLVLTSGHPSPLSANRGYWFGNSHFSKTNNYLISQKKSPIVW
;
A
#
# COMPACT_ATOMS: atom_id res chain seq x y z
N MET A 1 -17.80 -13.53 9.76
CA MET A 1 -17.80 -12.14 9.23
C MET A 1 -17.83 -12.24 7.74
N LYS A 2 -18.76 -11.60 7.08
CA LYS A 2 -18.70 -11.50 5.61
C LYS A 2 -17.51 -10.56 5.30
N ILE A 3 -16.50 -11.08 4.61
CA ILE A 3 -15.37 -10.24 4.18
C ILE A 3 -15.92 -9.33 3.10
N ASN A 4 -15.93 -8.04 3.40
CA ASN A 4 -16.35 -7.04 2.43
C ASN A 4 -15.09 -6.53 1.73
N ILE A 5 -14.80 -7.10 0.58
CA ILE A 5 -13.71 -6.74 -0.33
C ILE A 5 -14.28 -6.67 -1.74
N GLU A 6 -13.73 -5.82 -2.58
CA GLU A 6 -14.20 -5.62 -3.96
C GLU A 6 -14.28 -6.95 -4.74
N ALA A 7 -15.25 -7.08 -5.64
CA ALA A 7 -15.66 -8.35 -6.24
C ALA A 7 -14.55 -9.04 -7.07
N SER A 8 -13.70 -8.28 -7.77
CA SER A 8 -12.60 -8.86 -8.55
C SER A 8 -11.51 -9.45 -7.64
N TRP A 9 -11.19 -8.76 -6.54
CA TRP A 9 -10.29 -9.25 -5.51
C TRP A 9 -10.86 -10.47 -4.79
N LYS A 10 -12.16 -10.46 -4.50
CA LYS A 10 -12.82 -11.61 -3.86
C LYS A 10 -12.66 -12.88 -4.68
N ARG A 11 -12.85 -12.81 -6.01
CA ARG A 11 -12.65 -13.96 -6.91
C ARG A 11 -11.21 -14.46 -6.93
N VAL A 12 -10.26 -13.52 -7.00
CA VAL A 12 -8.83 -13.85 -7.12
C VAL A 12 -8.29 -14.47 -5.83
N LEU A 13 -8.81 -14.04 -4.68
CA LEU A 13 -8.34 -14.44 -3.33
C LEU A 13 -9.27 -15.46 -2.66
N GLU A 14 -10.27 -16.03 -3.37
CA GLU A 14 -11.26 -16.92 -2.78
C GLU A 14 -10.63 -18.09 -2.01
N ALA A 15 -9.66 -18.78 -2.63
CA ALA A 15 -8.95 -19.88 -2.00
C ALA A 15 -8.14 -19.44 -0.76
N GLU A 16 -7.70 -18.18 -0.70
CA GLU A 16 -6.95 -17.64 0.42
C GLU A 16 -7.82 -17.46 1.66
N PHE A 17 -9.09 -17.06 1.46
CA PHE A 17 -10.05 -16.88 2.55
C PHE A 17 -10.43 -18.17 3.27
N GLU A 18 -10.30 -19.33 2.61
CA GLU A 18 -10.61 -20.63 3.20
C GLU A 18 -9.46 -21.22 4.02
N LYS A 19 -8.26 -20.66 3.91
CA LYS A 19 -7.08 -21.15 4.64
C LYS A 19 -7.20 -20.90 6.15
N GLU A 20 -6.72 -21.85 6.93
CA GLU A 20 -6.78 -21.83 8.39
C GLU A 20 -6.13 -20.56 9.00
N TYR A 21 -4.97 -20.14 8.45
CA TYR A 21 -4.31 -18.93 8.95
C TYR A 21 -5.18 -17.68 8.78
N PHE A 22 -5.99 -17.62 7.69
CA PHE A 22 -6.85 -16.47 7.42
C PHE A 22 -8.06 -16.47 8.36
N LYS A 23 -8.66 -17.63 8.64
CA LYS A 23 -9.71 -17.78 9.63
C LYS A 23 -9.24 -17.36 11.02
N ASN A 24 -8.03 -17.79 11.41
CA ASN A 24 -7.38 -17.39 12.66
C ASN A 24 -7.08 -15.89 12.71
N LEU A 25 -6.60 -15.30 11.61
CA LEU A 25 -6.39 -13.85 11.49
C LEU A 25 -7.70 -13.06 11.70
N ILE A 26 -8.79 -13.48 11.05
CA ILE A 26 -10.08 -12.78 11.20
C ILE A 26 -10.60 -12.86 12.63
N ASN A 27 -10.45 -14.01 13.30
CA ASN A 27 -10.83 -14.15 14.70
C ASN A 27 -9.96 -13.26 15.62
N PHE A 28 -8.67 -13.21 15.38
CA PHE A 28 -7.75 -12.29 16.07
C PHE A 28 -8.19 -10.83 15.89
N VAL A 29 -8.41 -10.38 14.65
CA VAL A 29 -8.81 -8.99 14.34
C VAL A 29 -10.12 -8.63 15.04
N LYS A 30 -11.13 -9.52 14.99
CA LYS A 30 -12.40 -9.29 15.71
C LYS A 30 -12.18 -9.10 17.21
N THR A 31 -11.36 -9.95 17.83
CA THR A 31 -11.04 -9.87 19.25
C THR A 31 -10.31 -8.55 19.56
N GLU A 32 -9.36 -8.14 18.73
CA GLU A 32 -8.64 -6.88 18.89
C GLU A 32 -9.59 -5.67 18.86
N TYR A 33 -10.45 -5.58 17.84
CA TYR A 33 -11.40 -4.48 17.70
C TYR A 33 -12.50 -4.48 18.77
N SER A 34 -12.79 -5.61 19.40
CA SER A 34 -13.75 -5.68 20.54
C SER A 34 -13.16 -5.22 21.86
N LYS A 35 -11.82 -5.33 22.02
CA LYS A 35 -11.14 -5.07 23.28
C LYS A 35 -10.33 -3.78 23.31
N TYR A 36 -9.89 -3.31 22.15
CA TYR A 36 -8.95 -2.21 22.02
C TYR A 36 -9.37 -1.25 20.92
N THR A 37 -8.92 -0.02 21.01
CA THR A 37 -8.97 0.91 19.88
C THR A 37 -7.96 0.46 18.84
N CYS A 38 -8.44 0.14 17.63
CA CYS A 38 -7.61 -0.31 16.52
C CYS A 38 -7.85 0.56 15.27
N PHE A 39 -6.84 0.64 14.42
CA PHE A 39 -6.88 1.39 13.17
C PHE A 39 -6.50 0.51 11.96
N PRO A 40 -6.98 0.90 10.76
CA PRO A 40 -8.00 1.91 10.47
C PRO A 40 -9.37 1.50 11.03
N PRO A 41 -10.41 2.36 10.95
CA PRO A 41 -11.78 1.93 11.26
C PRO A 41 -12.16 0.66 10.48
N GLY A 42 -12.94 -0.24 11.09
CA GLY A 42 -13.23 -1.56 10.52
C GLY A 42 -13.73 -1.57 9.07
N LYS A 43 -14.51 -0.53 8.67
CA LYS A 43 -14.98 -0.33 7.30
C LYS A 43 -13.85 0.00 6.31
N SER A 44 -12.71 0.47 6.78
CA SER A 44 -11.58 0.93 5.96
C SER A 44 -10.42 -0.08 5.90
N ILE A 45 -10.53 -1.26 6.52
CA ILE A 45 -9.46 -2.27 6.51
C ILE A 45 -9.08 -2.67 5.08
N PHE A 46 -10.06 -2.75 4.18
CA PHE A 46 -9.87 -3.15 2.79
C PHE A 46 -9.97 -1.98 1.78
N SER A 47 -9.85 -0.72 2.22
CA SER A 47 -9.98 0.45 1.34
C SER A 47 -9.03 0.41 0.14
N ALA A 48 -7.81 -0.08 0.29
CA ALA A 48 -6.86 -0.20 -0.82
C ALA A 48 -7.42 -1.06 -1.96
N PHE A 49 -8.17 -2.09 -1.64
CA PHE A 49 -8.79 -3.01 -2.59
C PHE A 49 -10.07 -2.43 -3.22
N GLU A 50 -10.84 -1.66 -2.44
CA GLU A 50 -12.06 -1.00 -2.93
C GLU A 50 -11.75 0.09 -3.96
N HIS A 51 -10.69 0.87 -3.71
CA HIS A 51 -10.28 1.95 -4.62
C HIS A 51 -9.52 1.46 -5.86
N ALA A 52 -8.81 0.34 -5.76
CA ALA A 52 -8.02 -0.25 -6.86
C ALA A 52 -8.47 -1.70 -7.13
N PRO A 53 -9.54 -1.93 -7.91
CA PRO A 53 -9.97 -3.26 -8.35
C PRO A 53 -8.84 -4.04 -9.00
N PHE A 54 -8.82 -5.37 -8.86
CA PHE A 54 -7.71 -6.22 -9.33
C PHE A 54 -7.32 -5.96 -10.79
N ASN A 55 -8.32 -5.80 -11.66
CA ASN A 55 -8.10 -5.59 -13.08
C ASN A 55 -7.60 -4.18 -13.43
N ASP A 56 -7.78 -3.22 -12.52
CA ASP A 56 -7.41 -1.83 -12.74
C ASP A 56 -6.04 -1.47 -12.11
N VAL A 57 -5.44 -2.40 -11.35
CA VAL A 57 -4.13 -2.18 -10.73
C VAL A 57 -3.07 -1.90 -11.81
N LYS A 58 -2.46 -0.73 -11.74
CA LYS A 58 -1.35 -0.26 -12.57
C LYS A 58 -0.05 -0.12 -11.79
N VAL A 59 -0.15 0.26 -10.53
CA VAL A 59 0.99 0.49 -9.63
C VAL A 59 0.70 -0.15 -8.28
N VAL A 60 1.72 -0.73 -7.66
CA VAL A 60 1.66 -1.24 -6.28
C VAL A 60 2.71 -0.52 -5.44
N ILE A 61 2.27 0.10 -4.35
CA ILE A 61 3.15 0.69 -3.34
C ILE A 61 2.96 -0.11 -2.06
N ILE A 62 4.08 -0.56 -1.44
CA ILE A 62 4.03 -1.41 -0.25
C ILE A 62 4.48 -0.61 0.97
N GLY A 63 3.54 -0.39 1.90
CA GLY A 63 3.81 0.10 3.25
C GLY A 63 4.00 -1.05 4.26
N GLN A 64 4.29 -0.72 5.50
CA GLN A 64 4.49 -1.71 6.56
C GLN A 64 3.20 -1.97 7.34
N ASP A 65 2.74 -1.02 8.13
CA ASP A 65 1.53 -1.05 8.94
C ASP A 65 0.83 0.32 8.91
N PRO A 66 -0.46 0.39 9.27
CA PRO A 66 -1.18 1.66 9.30
C PRO A 66 -0.60 2.63 10.32
N TYR A 67 -0.84 3.93 10.12
CA TYR A 67 -0.62 4.91 11.18
C TYR A 67 -1.48 4.56 12.40
N HIS A 68 -0.90 4.70 13.59
CA HIS A 68 -1.52 4.27 14.86
C HIS A 68 -2.03 5.44 15.71
N GLY A 69 -1.98 6.66 15.21
CA GLY A 69 -2.60 7.84 15.85
C GLY A 69 -4.08 7.95 15.51
N GLN A 70 -4.82 8.59 16.42
CA GLN A 70 -6.25 8.81 16.27
C GLN A 70 -6.57 9.54 14.95
N GLY A 71 -7.50 8.99 14.17
CA GLY A 71 -8.00 9.60 12.93
C GLY A 71 -7.03 9.60 11.75
N GLN A 72 -5.81 9.06 11.89
CA GLN A 72 -4.81 9.10 10.81
C GLN A 72 -5.12 8.10 9.68
N ALA A 73 -5.21 6.80 10.01
CA ALA A 73 -5.29 5.74 9.02
C ALA A 73 -6.65 5.68 8.33
N ASN A 74 -6.66 5.71 7.00
CA ASN A 74 -7.83 5.54 6.14
C ASN A 74 -7.81 4.21 5.34
N GLY A 75 -6.86 3.30 5.63
CA GLY A 75 -6.75 1.99 4.99
C GLY A 75 -5.84 1.95 3.75
N LEU A 76 -5.20 3.06 3.41
CA LEU A 76 -4.22 3.20 2.33
C LEU A 76 -2.83 3.43 2.92
N CYS A 77 -1.79 2.77 2.42
CA CYS A 77 -0.43 3.00 2.92
C CYS A 77 0.06 4.42 2.61
N PHE A 78 0.82 5.00 3.54
CA PHE A 78 1.31 6.40 3.53
C PHE A 78 0.23 7.49 3.58
N SER A 79 -1.03 7.15 3.36
CA SER A 79 -2.17 8.07 3.34
C SER A 79 -2.70 8.36 4.75
N VAL A 80 -3.22 9.57 4.94
CA VAL A 80 -3.99 9.94 6.13
C VAL A 80 -5.35 10.51 5.74
N ALA A 81 -6.30 10.45 6.66
CA ALA A 81 -7.62 11.03 6.45
C ALA A 81 -7.55 12.56 6.27
N ASP A 82 -8.59 13.13 5.66
CA ASP A 82 -8.70 14.57 5.47
C ASP A 82 -8.64 15.33 6.80
N GLY A 83 -8.01 16.50 6.79
CA GLY A 83 -7.81 17.33 7.98
C GLY A 83 -6.68 16.88 8.90
N ILE A 84 -6.01 15.77 8.61
CA ILE A 84 -4.84 15.30 9.37
C ILE A 84 -3.56 15.89 8.77
N ALA A 85 -2.65 16.32 9.65
CA ALA A 85 -1.34 16.82 9.25
C ALA A 85 -0.56 15.77 8.44
N ILE A 86 0.08 16.19 7.35
CA ILE A 86 0.83 15.32 6.45
C ILE A 86 2.01 14.69 7.21
N PRO A 87 2.09 13.35 7.33
CA PRO A 87 3.16 12.68 8.05
C PRO A 87 4.53 12.88 7.38
N PRO A 88 5.63 12.80 8.14
CA PRO A 88 6.98 13.07 7.62
C PRO A 88 7.40 12.22 6.41
N SER A 89 7.00 10.94 6.38
CA SER A 89 7.27 10.08 5.21
C SER A 89 6.54 10.58 3.97
N LEU A 90 5.27 10.97 4.09
CA LEU A 90 4.49 11.49 2.97
C LEU A 90 4.99 12.87 2.51
N GLN A 91 5.44 13.72 3.45
CA GLN A 91 6.11 14.98 3.08
C GLN A 91 7.34 14.73 2.19
N ASN A 92 8.15 13.71 2.50
CA ASN A 92 9.30 13.34 1.70
C ASN A 92 8.91 12.72 0.34
N ILE A 93 7.82 11.97 0.29
CA ILE A 93 7.24 11.49 -0.98
C ILE A 93 6.85 12.69 -1.84
N TYR A 94 6.13 13.65 -1.31
CA TYR A 94 5.71 14.85 -2.04
C TYR A 94 6.89 15.73 -2.49
N LYS A 95 7.94 15.86 -1.68
CA LYS A 95 9.17 16.57 -2.08
C LYS A 95 9.84 15.89 -3.28
N GLU A 96 9.90 14.56 -3.29
CA GLU A 96 10.44 13.80 -4.42
C GLU A 96 9.57 13.98 -5.67
N ILE A 97 8.24 13.91 -5.55
CA ILE A 97 7.30 14.17 -6.66
C ILE A 97 7.53 15.56 -7.24
N LYS A 98 7.64 16.59 -6.39
CA LYS A 98 7.92 17.97 -6.85
C LYS A 98 9.22 18.06 -7.64
N THR A 99 10.27 17.42 -7.15
CA THR A 99 11.58 17.42 -7.82
C THR A 99 11.57 16.62 -9.13
N ASP A 100 10.92 15.45 -9.14
CA ASP A 100 10.89 14.54 -10.28
C ASP A 100 9.99 15.04 -11.42
N LEU A 101 8.81 15.60 -11.08
CA LEU A 101 7.77 15.96 -12.04
C LEU A 101 7.56 17.47 -12.22
N ASN A 102 8.20 18.29 -11.37
CA ASN A 102 8.00 19.74 -11.33
C ASN A 102 6.54 20.18 -11.16
N ILE A 103 5.80 19.47 -10.26
CA ILE A 103 4.40 19.78 -9.92
C ILE A 103 4.31 20.28 -8.49
N ASP A 104 3.24 21.02 -8.16
CA ASP A 104 3.02 21.50 -6.81
C ASP A 104 2.64 20.38 -5.84
N ILE A 105 3.06 20.56 -4.59
CA ILE A 105 2.75 19.62 -3.51
C ILE A 105 1.28 19.79 -3.09
N PRO A 106 0.49 18.69 -3.02
CA PRO A 106 -0.87 18.76 -2.50
C PRO A 106 -0.95 19.29 -1.07
N GLY A 107 -1.99 20.05 -0.75
CA GLY A 107 -2.20 20.62 0.58
C GLY A 107 -2.73 19.63 1.63
N ASN A 108 -3.00 18.38 1.25
CA ASN A 108 -3.55 17.34 2.14
C ASN A 108 -2.78 16.02 2.00
N GLY A 109 -3.01 15.09 2.92
CA GLY A 109 -2.34 13.79 2.93
C GLY A 109 -3.23 12.62 2.51
N ASN A 110 -4.41 12.89 1.94
CA ASN A 110 -5.31 11.83 1.46
C ASN A 110 -4.92 11.39 0.03
N LEU A 111 -4.54 10.12 -0.12
CA LEU A 111 -4.07 9.54 -1.38
C LEU A 111 -5.16 8.74 -2.13
N GLU A 112 -6.43 8.92 -1.80
CA GLU A 112 -7.53 8.25 -2.50
C GLU A 112 -7.54 8.58 -4.00
N HIS A 113 -7.12 9.79 -4.38
CA HIS A 113 -7.00 10.17 -5.79
C HIS A 113 -5.94 9.35 -6.55
N TRP A 114 -4.87 8.88 -5.88
CA TRP A 114 -3.95 7.92 -6.51
C TRP A 114 -4.59 6.54 -6.61
N ALA A 115 -5.22 6.10 -5.52
CA ALA A 115 -5.82 4.77 -5.45
C ALA A 115 -6.91 4.58 -6.52
N SER A 116 -7.76 5.58 -6.74
CA SER A 116 -8.81 5.56 -7.78
C SER A 116 -8.29 5.53 -9.21
N GLN A 117 -7.00 5.83 -9.43
CA GLN A 117 -6.33 5.69 -10.73
C GLN A 117 -5.68 4.31 -10.94
N GLY A 118 -5.82 3.39 -9.99
CA GLY A 118 -5.23 2.05 -10.03
C GLY A 118 -3.89 1.93 -9.30
N VAL A 119 -3.60 2.81 -8.35
CA VAL A 119 -2.47 2.66 -7.43
C VAL A 119 -2.92 1.86 -6.20
N LEU A 120 -2.53 0.60 -6.10
CA LEU A 120 -2.76 -0.22 -4.91
C LEU A 120 -1.81 0.22 -3.78
N LEU A 121 -2.33 1.01 -2.84
CA LEU A 121 -1.62 1.51 -1.67
C LEU A 121 -1.72 0.50 -0.52
N LEU A 122 -0.91 -0.57 -0.58
CA LEU A 122 -1.04 -1.76 0.27
C LEU A 122 -0.09 -1.72 1.47
N ASN A 123 -0.61 -1.74 2.70
CA ASN A 123 0.20 -2.09 3.86
C ASN A 123 0.39 -3.61 3.96
N ALA A 124 1.56 -4.05 4.42
CA ALA A 124 1.81 -5.47 4.66
C ALA A 124 0.97 -6.03 5.81
N THR A 125 0.69 -5.21 6.83
CA THR A 125 -0.23 -5.47 7.94
C THR A 125 -1.37 -4.48 7.84
N LEU A 126 -2.62 -4.94 7.74
CA LEU A 126 -3.75 -4.05 7.46
C LEU A 126 -4.39 -3.41 8.70
N THR A 127 -4.00 -3.82 9.89
CA THR A 127 -4.55 -3.30 11.15
C THR A 127 -3.46 -3.10 12.20
N VAL A 128 -3.71 -2.21 13.16
CA VAL A 128 -2.79 -1.88 14.26
C VAL A 128 -3.58 -1.40 15.49
N ARG A 129 -3.11 -1.65 16.72
CA ARG A 129 -3.64 -1.00 17.92
C ARG A 129 -3.23 0.47 17.99
N ALA A 130 -4.09 1.29 18.57
CA ALA A 130 -3.79 2.68 18.86
C ALA A 130 -2.47 2.79 19.65
N HIS A 131 -1.59 3.70 19.20
CA HIS A 131 -0.29 4.00 19.81
C HIS A 131 0.71 2.84 19.93
N GLN A 132 0.46 1.70 19.23
CA GLN A 132 1.31 0.51 19.29
C GLN A 132 1.71 0.03 17.89
N ALA A 133 2.70 0.71 17.28
CA ALA A 133 3.22 0.32 15.98
C ALA A 133 3.62 -1.17 15.95
N GLY A 134 3.27 -1.88 14.87
CA GLY A 134 3.60 -3.29 14.69
C GLY A 134 2.83 -4.29 15.57
N SER A 135 1.85 -3.84 16.37
CA SER A 135 1.12 -4.70 17.31
C SER A 135 0.39 -5.90 16.67
N HIS A 136 0.01 -5.81 15.40
CA HIS A 136 -0.66 -6.87 14.66
C HIS A 136 0.26 -7.62 13.68
N GLN A 137 1.58 -7.38 13.73
CA GLN A 137 2.54 -8.14 12.93
C GLN A 137 2.57 -9.61 13.33
N LYS A 138 2.93 -10.48 12.36
CA LYS A 138 3.02 -11.94 12.54
C LYS A 138 1.70 -12.61 12.97
N ARG A 139 0.57 -11.98 12.72
CA ARG A 139 -0.77 -12.50 13.00
C ARG A 139 -1.49 -13.06 11.77
N GLY A 140 -0.85 -12.99 10.60
CA GLY A 140 -1.37 -13.53 9.34
C GLY A 140 -1.56 -12.51 8.22
N TRP A 141 -1.59 -11.20 8.53
CA TRP A 141 -1.72 -10.17 7.51
C TRP A 141 -0.61 -10.26 6.45
N GLU A 142 0.63 -10.49 6.87
CA GLU A 142 1.77 -10.57 5.95
C GLU A 142 1.62 -11.72 4.96
N LYS A 143 1.07 -12.88 5.38
CA LYS A 143 0.76 -14.01 4.49
C LYS A 143 -0.32 -13.65 3.50
N PHE A 144 -1.37 -12.97 3.96
CA PHE A 144 -2.46 -12.51 3.09
C PHE A 144 -1.96 -11.53 2.04
N THR A 145 -1.18 -10.52 2.43
CA THR A 145 -0.65 -9.52 1.50
C THR A 145 0.47 -10.07 0.61
N ASP A 146 1.19 -11.14 1.03
CA ASP A 146 2.07 -11.90 0.15
C ASP A 146 1.27 -12.62 -0.96
N ALA A 147 0.12 -13.21 -0.62
CA ALA A 147 -0.78 -13.79 -1.62
C ALA A 147 -1.31 -12.72 -2.59
N VAL A 148 -1.70 -11.54 -2.11
CA VAL A 148 -2.13 -10.41 -2.97
C VAL A 148 -1.05 -10.05 -3.99
N ILE A 149 0.20 -9.88 -3.53
CA ILE A 149 1.34 -9.54 -4.41
C ILE A 149 1.59 -10.69 -5.41
N HIS A 150 1.53 -11.93 -4.97
CA HIS A 150 1.69 -13.10 -5.83
C HIS A 150 0.64 -13.16 -6.93
N GLU A 151 -0.64 -12.94 -6.60
CA GLU A 151 -1.74 -12.93 -7.57
C GLU A 151 -1.56 -11.84 -8.64
N ILE A 152 -1.14 -10.64 -8.23
CA ILE A 152 -0.81 -9.57 -9.19
C ILE A 152 0.38 -10.00 -10.06
N SER A 153 1.47 -10.48 -9.44
CA SER A 153 2.69 -10.85 -10.16
C SER A 153 2.48 -12.00 -11.15
N THR A 154 1.55 -12.92 -10.87
CA THR A 154 1.31 -14.07 -11.75
C THR A 154 0.23 -13.84 -12.80
N LYS A 155 -0.85 -13.15 -12.43
CA LYS A 155 -2.05 -13.00 -13.28
C LYS A 155 -2.15 -11.68 -14.02
N ARG A 156 -1.25 -10.72 -13.72
CA ARG A 156 -1.22 -9.43 -14.41
C ARG A 156 0.08 -9.27 -15.19
N GLU A 157 0.11 -8.27 -16.08
CA GLU A 157 1.29 -7.84 -16.84
C GLU A 157 1.39 -6.32 -16.87
N GLY A 158 2.61 -5.80 -17.02
CA GLY A 158 2.85 -4.38 -17.13
C GLY A 158 2.41 -3.58 -15.90
N VAL A 159 2.58 -4.13 -14.69
CA VAL A 159 2.35 -3.44 -13.41
C VAL A 159 3.69 -2.89 -12.90
N VAL A 160 3.65 -1.72 -12.24
CA VAL A 160 4.83 -1.13 -11.60
C VAL A 160 4.78 -1.42 -10.11
N PHE A 161 5.87 -1.94 -9.55
CA PHE A 161 6.02 -2.15 -8.11
C PHE A 161 7.04 -1.15 -7.55
N LEU A 162 6.59 -0.29 -6.64
CA LEU A 162 7.42 0.68 -5.93
C LEU A 162 7.78 0.13 -4.55
N LEU A 163 9.01 -0.36 -4.40
CA LEU A 163 9.49 -1.05 -3.20
C LEU A 163 10.43 -0.14 -2.41
N TRP A 164 9.88 0.57 -1.44
CA TRP A 164 10.58 1.58 -0.66
C TRP A 164 11.06 1.05 0.70
N GLY A 165 12.38 0.93 0.85
CA GLY A 165 13.03 0.40 2.03
C GLY A 165 13.21 -1.12 2.04
N GLY A 166 13.99 -1.61 3.01
CA GLY A 166 14.38 -3.03 3.08
C GLY A 166 13.19 -3.98 3.27
N TYR A 167 12.17 -3.56 4.02
CA TYR A 167 10.98 -4.38 4.24
C TYR A 167 10.18 -4.62 2.96
N ALA A 168 9.88 -3.54 2.21
CA ALA A 168 9.16 -3.65 0.94
C ALA A 168 9.96 -4.44 -0.11
N LYS A 169 11.27 -4.23 -0.19
CA LYS A 169 12.18 -5.00 -1.07
C LYS A 169 12.12 -6.50 -0.77
N LYS A 170 12.17 -6.89 0.51
CA LYS A 170 12.06 -8.29 0.92
C LYS A 170 10.70 -8.88 0.55
N LYS A 171 9.63 -8.13 0.76
CA LYS A 171 8.25 -8.55 0.43
C LYS A 171 8.05 -8.72 -1.08
N GLY A 172 8.66 -7.88 -1.89
CA GLY A 172 8.62 -7.94 -3.35
C GLY A 172 9.67 -8.83 -4.02
N ALA A 173 10.46 -9.59 -3.25
CA ALA A 173 11.59 -10.36 -3.78
C ALA A 173 11.22 -11.45 -4.81
N LYS A 174 9.96 -11.88 -4.83
CA LYS A 174 9.44 -12.93 -5.75
C LYS A 174 8.62 -12.36 -6.91
N ILE A 175 8.58 -11.05 -7.10
CA ILE A 175 7.87 -10.43 -8.22
C ILE A 175 8.59 -10.77 -9.52
N ASP A 176 7.84 -11.15 -10.54
CA ASP A 176 8.37 -11.48 -11.86
C ASP A 176 8.79 -10.22 -12.64
N ASN A 177 10.08 -9.93 -12.64
CA ASN A 177 10.66 -8.77 -13.32
C ASN A 177 10.59 -8.86 -14.86
N THR A 178 10.25 -10.02 -15.43
CA THR A 178 10.06 -10.15 -16.88
C THR A 178 8.71 -9.63 -17.33
N LYS A 179 7.73 -9.60 -16.43
CA LYS A 179 6.36 -9.12 -16.67
C LYS A 179 6.09 -7.72 -16.13
N HIS A 180 6.88 -7.26 -15.16
CA HIS A 180 6.60 -6.06 -14.38
C HIS A 180 7.82 -5.17 -14.23
N LEU A 181 7.59 -3.86 -14.06
CA LEU A 181 8.65 -2.94 -13.66
C LEU A 181 8.75 -2.92 -12.13
N VAL A 182 9.94 -3.23 -11.60
CA VAL A 182 10.21 -3.14 -10.16
C VAL A 182 11.23 -2.03 -9.90
N LEU A 183 10.81 -0.99 -9.19
CA LEU A 183 11.65 0.15 -8.80
C LEU A 183 11.93 0.09 -7.30
N THR A 184 13.18 0.21 -6.91
CA THR A 184 13.61 0.11 -5.51
C THR A 184 14.40 1.33 -5.04
N SER A 185 14.11 1.82 -3.82
CA SER A 185 14.88 2.91 -3.18
C SER A 185 14.99 2.69 -1.67
N GLY A 186 15.57 3.63 -0.95
CA GLY A 186 15.44 3.73 0.51
C GLY A 186 13.99 4.03 0.91
N HIS A 187 13.72 4.01 2.20
CA HIS A 187 12.39 4.35 2.74
C HIS A 187 12.22 5.89 2.79
N PRO A 188 11.02 6.44 2.53
CA PRO A 188 10.79 7.89 2.59
C PRO A 188 10.81 8.48 4.00
N SER A 189 10.90 7.68 5.08
CA SER A 189 10.99 8.20 6.43
C SER A 189 12.24 9.07 6.62
N PRO A 190 12.19 10.10 7.49
CA PRO A 190 13.35 10.96 7.76
C PRO A 190 14.63 10.20 8.13
N LEU A 191 14.50 9.08 8.85
CA LEU A 191 15.63 8.22 9.25
C LEU A 191 16.41 7.66 8.06
N SER A 192 15.76 7.43 6.93
CA SER A 192 16.37 6.91 5.69
C SER A 192 16.64 8.05 4.70
N ALA A 193 15.68 8.94 4.51
CA ALA A 193 15.77 10.05 3.56
C ALA A 193 16.94 11.00 3.90
N ASN A 194 17.14 11.33 5.17
CA ASN A 194 18.24 12.19 5.62
C ASN A 194 19.64 11.55 5.45
N ARG A 195 19.68 10.24 5.20
CA ARG A 195 20.94 9.52 4.87
C ARG A 195 21.19 9.43 3.36
N GLY A 196 20.41 10.11 2.53
CA GLY A 196 20.56 10.12 1.08
C GLY A 196 19.99 8.90 0.34
N TYR A 197 19.22 8.04 1.01
CA TYR A 197 18.74 6.80 0.37
C TYR A 197 17.40 6.96 -0.37
N TRP A 198 16.75 8.12 -0.27
CA TRP A 198 15.41 8.33 -0.81
C TRP A 198 15.38 9.30 -2.00
N PHE A 199 15.87 10.52 -1.84
CA PHE A 199 15.74 11.57 -2.84
C PHE A 199 16.53 11.29 -4.14
N GLY A 200 15.98 11.73 -5.27
CA GLY A 200 16.56 11.53 -6.60
C GLY A 200 16.28 10.15 -7.20
N ASN A 201 15.31 9.41 -6.65
CA ASN A 201 14.96 8.09 -7.17
C ASN A 201 14.19 8.13 -8.50
N SER A 202 13.48 9.24 -8.80
CA SER A 202 12.71 9.46 -10.02
C SER A 202 11.68 8.37 -10.30
N HIS A 203 11.08 7.82 -9.27
CA HIS A 203 10.13 6.70 -9.41
C HIS A 203 8.83 7.10 -10.09
N PHE A 204 8.40 8.35 -9.93
CA PHE A 204 7.11 8.84 -10.44
C PHE A 204 7.15 9.04 -11.95
N SER A 205 8.19 9.69 -12.47
CA SER A 205 8.43 9.84 -13.92
C SER A 205 8.69 8.50 -14.58
N LYS A 206 9.56 7.64 -13.98
CA LYS A 206 9.83 6.28 -14.49
C LYS A 206 8.56 5.43 -14.56
N THR A 207 7.69 5.52 -13.54
CA THR A 207 6.39 4.85 -13.51
C THR A 207 5.53 5.29 -14.68
N ASN A 208 5.36 6.59 -14.86
CA ASN A 208 4.51 7.13 -15.93
C ASN A 208 5.06 6.80 -17.31
N ASN A 209 6.36 6.91 -17.54
CA ASN A 209 7.00 6.52 -18.80
C ASN A 209 6.77 5.04 -19.12
N TYR A 210 6.90 4.16 -18.11
CA TYR A 210 6.62 2.74 -18.29
C TYR A 210 5.14 2.47 -18.59
N LEU A 211 4.21 3.07 -17.86
CA LEU A 211 2.77 2.91 -18.11
C LEU A 211 2.41 3.34 -19.55
N ILE A 212 2.93 4.47 -20.01
CA ILE A 212 2.72 4.95 -21.38
C ILE A 212 3.28 3.94 -22.41
N SER A 213 4.48 3.38 -22.16
CA SER A 213 5.04 2.34 -23.04
C SER A 213 4.19 1.08 -23.11
N GLN A 214 3.45 0.78 -22.03
CA GLN A 214 2.49 -0.31 -21.93
C GLN A 214 1.08 0.08 -22.44
N LYS A 215 0.92 1.23 -23.09
CA LYS A 215 -0.37 1.78 -23.56
C LYS A 215 -1.41 1.96 -22.44
N LYS A 216 -0.95 2.23 -21.24
CA LYS A 216 -1.78 2.53 -20.06
C LYS A 216 -1.73 4.01 -19.76
N SER A 217 -2.82 4.56 -19.22
CA SER A 217 -2.84 5.96 -18.76
C SER A 217 -1.82 6.18 -17.63
N PRO A 218 -1.04 7.27 -17.67
CA PRO A 218 -0.15 7.65 -16.58
C PRO A 218 -0.96 7.96 -15.30
N ILE A 219 -0.26 8.02 -14.16
CA ILE A 219 -0.83 8.46 -12.90
C ILE A 219 -0.65 9.97 -12.76
N VAL A 220 -1.70 10.65 -12.36
CA VAL A 220 -1.65 12.02 -11.88
C VAL A 220 -1.30 11.95 -10.39
N TRP A 221 -0.05 12.24 -10.09
CA TRP A 221 0.51 12.12 -8.74
C TRP A 221 0.15 13.31 -7.84
#